data_21d108d4731ffda9587e6856cd2502bb
#
_entry.id   21d108d4731ffda9587e6856cd2502bb
#
_cell.length_a   1.000
_cell.length_b   1.000
_cell.length_c   1.000
_cell.angle_alpha   90.00
_cell.angle_beta   90.00
_cell.angle_gamma   90.00
#
_symmetry.space_group_name_H-M   'P 1'
#
loop_
_entity.id
_entity.type
_entity.pdbx_description
1 polymer ?
#
loop_
_entity_poly.entity_id
_entity_poly.type
_entity_poly.pdbx_seq_one_letter_code
_entity_poly.pdbx_strand_id
1 'polypeptide(L)'
;MRNSVLMLALLLALAIPGSLRGQDEMPFLSGVAPTAGKVGAVLTAVGTNLDREKVAALYLSDGTNDVKVVITEQTASRIRFKIPSGTKAGRFALVILTKGEDAALIEEPVKVTVELPAPGPTS
;
A
#
# COMPACT_ATOMS: atom_id res chain seq x y z
N MET A 1 -17.53 -44.24 18.22
CA MET A 1 -18.39 -43.53 17.27
C MET A 1 -18.53 -42.07 17.61
N ARG A 2 -18.90 -41.73 18.81
CA ARG A 2 -19.04 -40.33 19.18
C ARG A 2 -17.74 -39.56 19.08
N ASN A 3 -16.63 -40.22 19.37
CA ASN A 3 -15.33 -39.55 19.28
C ASN A 3 -14.99 -39.16 17.87
N SER A 4 -15.43 -39.93 16.89
CA SER A 4 -15.14 -39.61 15.49
C SER A 4 -15.82 -38.34 15.07
N VAL A 5 -17.04 -38.11 15.53
CA VAL A 5 -17.78 -36.93 15.21
C VAL A 5 -17.09 -35.70 15.79
N LEU A 6 -16.62 -35.78 17.00
CA LEU A 6 -15.93 -34.70 17.66
C LEU A 6 -14.64 -34.33 16.92
N MET A 7 -13.94 -35.34 16.45
CA MET A 7 -12.70 -35.08 15.72
C MET A 7 -12.95 -34.37 14.40
N LEU A 8 -14.03 -34.68 13.73
CA LEU A 8 -14.39 -33.99 12.48
C LEU A 8 -14.64 -32.50 12.72
N ALA A 9 -15.33 -32.20 13.81
CA ALA A 9 -15.59 -30.81 14.13
C ALA A 9 -14.30 -30.04 14.39
N LEU A 10 -13.36 -30.66 15.05
CA LEU A 10 -12.07 -30.02 15.31
C LEU A 10 -11.31 -29.74 14.04
N LEU A 11 -11.32 -30.67 13.11
CA LEU A 11 -10.62 -30.46 11.84
C LEU A 11 -11.18 -29.29 11.07
N LEU A 12 -12.49 -29.14 11.05
CA LEU A 12 -13.12 -28.01 10.38
C LEU A 12 -12.72 -26.69 11.02
N ALA A 13 -12.67 -26.65 12.33
CA ALA A 13 -12.30 -25.42 13.02
C ALA A 13 -10.87 -25.02 12.71
N LEU A 14 -10.00 -25.95 12.52
CA LEU A 14 -8.60 -25.65 12.21
C LEU A 14 -8.43 -25.14 10.79
N ALA A 15 -9.22 -25.63 9.85
CA ALA A 15 -9.08 -25.23 8.46
C ALA A 15 -9.48 -23.78 8.24
N ILE A 16 -10.57 -23.33 8.86
CA ILE A 16 -11.09 -21.99 8.64
C ILE A 16 -10.13 -20.88 9.05
N PRO A 17 -9.51 -20.92 10.24
CA PRO A 17 -8.61 -19.84 10.64
C PRO A 17 -7.43 -19.64 9.69
N GLY A 18 -6.95 -20.71 9.08
CA GLY A 18 -5.85 -20.61 8.15
C GLY A 18 -6.21 -19.79 6.91
N SER A 19 -7.39 -20.02 6.36
CA SER A 19 -7.84 -19.29 5.19
C SER A 19 -8.06 -17.81 5.49
N LEU A 20 -8.67 -17.52 6.62
CA LEU A 20 -8.94 -16.14 7.02
C LEU A 20 -7.65 -15.36 7.25
N ARG A 21 -6.65 -16.02 7.80
CA ARG A 21 -5.38 -15.36 8.06
C ARG A 21 -4.72 -14.89 6.78
N GLY A 22 -4.79 -15.67 5.71
CA GLY A 22 -4.22 -15.27 4.44
C GLY A 22 -4.84 -13.99 3.89
N GLN A 23 -6.15 -13.83 4.06
CA GLN A 23 -6.82 -12.62 3.61
C GLN A 23 -6.51 -11.43 4.49
N ASP A 24 -6.37 -11.66 5.81
CA ASP A 24 -6.08 -10.58 6.75
C ASP A 24 -4.68 -10.00 6.55
N GLU A 25 -3.82 -10.71 5.85
CA GLU A 25 -2.46 -10.23 5.62
C GLU A 25 -2.31 -9.41 4.34
N MET A 26 -3.40 -9.18 3.63
CA MET A 26 -3.35 -8.37 2.41
C MET A 26 -3.11 -6.91 2.76
N PRO A 27 -2.14 -6.24 2.13
CA PRO A 27 -1.94 -4.81 2.36
C PRO A 27 -3.13 -3.99 1.89
N PHE A 28 -3.46 -2.95 2.64
CA PHE A 28 -4.56 -2.08 2.29
C PHE A 28 -4.28 -0.67 2.78
N LEU A 29 -4.47 0.32 1.91
CA LEU A 29 -4.35 1.73 2.25
C LEU A 29 -5.73 2.33 2.45
N SER A 30 -5.93 3.01 3.57
CA SER A 30 -7.18 3.66 3.88
C SER A 30 -7.12 5.18 3.72
N GLY A 31 -5.92 5.75 3.67
CA GLY A 31 -5.80 7.19 3.50
C GLY A 31 -4.38 7.64 3.31
N VAL A 32 -4.22 8.92 3.00
CA VAL A 32 -2.92 9.56 2.88
C VAL A 32 -3.04 10.99 3.40
N ALA A 33 -2.00 11.48 4.05
CA ALA A 33 -1.98 12.85 4.57
C ALA A 33 -0.58 13.42 4.43
N PRO A 34 -0.45 14.63 3.89
CA PRO A 34 -1.49 15.38 3.16
C PRO A 34 -1.89 14.68 1.87
N THR A 35 -3.01 15.07 1.28
CA THR A 35 -3.48 14.44 0.05
C THR A 35 -2.83 15.02 -1.19
N ALA A 36 -2.04 16.06 -1.03
CA ALA A 36 -1.38 16.77 -2.13
C ALA A 36 0.00 17.22 -1.69
N GLY A 37 0.91 17.30 -2.65
CA GLY A 37 2.25 17.79 -2.36
C GLY A 37 3.03 17.99 -3.64
N LYS A 38 4.17 18.67 -3.52
CA LYS A 38 5.08 18.91 -4.62
C LYS A 38 6.14 17.83 -4.64
N VAL A 39 6.89 17.78 -5.70
CA VAL A 39 8.08 16.93 -5.78
C VAL A 39 8.97 17.21 -4.56
N GLY A 40 9.42 16.16 -3.90
CA GLY A 40 10.22 16.28 -2.69
C GLY A 40 9.41 16.28 -1.41
N ALA A 41 8.10 16.47 -1.49
CA ALA A 41 7.25 16.45 -0.31
C ALA A 41 7.14 15.04 0.25
N VAL A 42 7.01 14.94 1.58
CA VAL A 42 6.83 13.67 2.27
C VAL A 42 5.37 13.54 2.65
N LEU A 43 4.77 12.45 2.22
CA LEU A 43 3.37 12.13 2.54
C LEU A 43 3.35 10.87 3.39
N THR A 44 2.28 10.71 4.16
CA THR A 44 2.10 9.53 5.01
C THR A 44 0.86 8.77 4.58
N ALA A 45 1.04 7.56 4.09
CA ALA A 45 -0.06 6.66 3.78
C ALA A 45 -0.32 5.79 5.01
N VAL A 46 -1.59 5.61 5.34
CA VAL A 46 -1.98 4.80 6.50
C VAL A 46 -2.87 3.67 6.06
N GLY A 47 -2.80 2.57 6.80
CA GLY A 47 -3.58 1.40 6.46
C GLY A 47 -3.21 0.21 7.31
N THR A 48 -3.26 -0.98 6.72
CA THR A 48 -2.97 -2.23 7.42
C THR A 48 -2.03 -3.08 6.59
N ASN A 49 -1.21 -3.88 7.28
CA ASN A 49 -0.30 -4.84 6.66
C ASN A 49 0.68 -4.17 5.69
N LEU A 50 1.20 -3.03 6.09
CA LEU A 50 2.09 -2.23 5.24
C LEU A 50 3.56 -2.48 5.51
N ASP A 51 3.90 -3.40 6.38
CA ASP A 51 5.27 -3.70 6.77
C ASP A 51 6.07 -4.30 5.61
N ARG A 52 7.38 -4.29 5.76
CA ARG A 52 8.30 -4.71 4.72
C ARG A 52 8.14 -6.16 4.29
N GLU A 53 7.60 -6.99 5.17
CA GLU A 53 7.38 -8.39 4.83
C GLU A 53 6.21 -8.56 3.86
N LYS A 54 5.37 -7.55 3.72
CA LYS A 54 4.17 -7.64 2.88
C LYS A 54 4.18 -6.68 1.70
N VAL A 55 4.85 -5.53 1.85
CA VAL A 55 4.90 -4.50 0.80
C VAL A 55 6.33 -4.33 0.34
N ALA A 56 6.57 -4.59 -0.93
CA ALA A 56 7.91 -4.45 -1.51
C ALA A 56 8.14 -3.04 -2.03
N ALA A 57 7.11 -2.39 -2.56
CA ALA A 57 7.26 -1.05 -3.13
C ALA A 57 5.91 -0.36 -3.21
N LEU A 58 5.96 0.96 -3.36
CA LEU A 58 4.78 1.81 -3.50
C LEU A 58 4.99 2.69 -4.72
N TYR A 59 3.95 2.85 -5.52
CA TYR A 59 4.00 3.61 -6.76
C TYR A 59 2.89 4.64 -6.81
N LEU A 60 3.16 5.73 -7.55
CA LEU A 60 2.13 6.67 -7.98
C LEU A 60 1.81 6.33 -9.43
N SER A 61 0.55 6.10 -9.72
CA SER A 61 0.13 5.70 -11.07
C SER A 61 -0.98 6.61 -11.58
N ASP A 62 -0.84 7.07 -12.82
CA ASP A 62 -1.89 7.84 -13.48
C ASP A 62 -2.64 6.99 -14.52
N GLY A 63 -2.42 5.67 -14.50
CA GLY A 63 -3.04 4.76 -15.44
C GLY A 63 -2.17 4.48 -16.66
N THR A 64 -1.24 5.37 -16.96
CA THR A 64 -0.32 5.23 -18.09
C THR A 64 1.10 5.05 -17.62
N ASN A 65 1.49 5.82 -16.60
CA ASN A 65 2.85 5.80 -16.06
C ASN A 65 2.82 5.49 -14.58
N ASP A 66 3.77 4.69 -14.13
CA ASP A 66 3.94 4.33 -12.73
C ASP A 66 5.28 4.89 -12.27
N VAL A 67 5.25 5.64 -11.18
CA VAL A 67 6.47 6.23 -10.62
C VAL A 67 6.71 5.63 -9.25
N LYS A 68 7.86 4.99 -9.07
CA LYS A 68 8.20 4.39 -7.78
C LYS A 68 8.58 5.49 -6.80
N VAL A 69 7.90 5.53 -5.66
CA VAL A 69 8.20 6.54 -4.65
C VAL A 69 9.38 6.10 -3.78
N VAL A 70 9.94 7.07 -3.05
CA VAL A 70 11.02 6.80 -2.10
C VAL A 70 10.40 6.62 -0.73
N ILE A 71 10.44 5.39 -0.21
CA ILE A 71 9.91 5.12 1.12
C ILE A 71 10.94 5.54 2.14
N THR A 72 10.54 6.41 3.07
CA THR A 72 11.43 6.91 4.12
C THR A 72 11.16 6.26 5.46
N GLU A 73 9.95 5.74 5.68
CA GLU A 73 9.62 5.03 6.91
C GLU A 73 8.51 4.04 6.60
N GLN A 74 8.57 2.85 7.19
CA GLN A 74 7.58 1.81 6.89
C GLN A 74 7.30 0.99 8.14
N THR A 75 6.04 0.98 8.55
CA THR A 75 5.54 0.15 9.64
C THR A 75 4.30 -0.59 9.15
N ALA A 76 3.76 -1.47 9.97
CA ALA A 76 2.57 -2.23 9.59
C ALA A 76 1.35 -1.33 9.33
N SER A 77 1.32 -0.13 9.92
CA SER A 77 0.15 0.74 9.81
C SER A 77 0.43 2.00 9.00
N ARG A 78 1.66 2.23 8.54
CA ARG A 78 2.03 3.51 7.96
C ARG A 78 3.22 3.36 7.03
N ILE A 79 3.17 4.08 5.90
CA ILE A 79 4.31 4.25 5.01
C ILE A 79 4.49 5.74 4.76
N ARG A 80 5.66 6.26 5.14
CA ARG A 80 6.03 7.63 4.78
C ARG A 80 6.87 7.57 3.53
N PHE A 81 6.53 8.41 2.57
CA PHE A 81 7.22 8.37 1.29
C PHE A 81 7.39 9.77 0.74
N LYS A 82 8.42 9.92 -0.09
CA LYS A 82 8.73 11.18 -0.75
C LYS A 82 8.34 11.08 -2.21
N ILE A 83 7.72 12.14 -2.73
CA ILE A 83 7.41 12.24 -4.16
C ILE A 83 8.73 12.43 -4.90
N PRO A 84 9.11 11.49 -5.79
CA PRO A 84 10.43 11.55 -6.41
C PRO A 84 10.52 12.66 -7.45
N SER A 85 11.75 13.09 -7.72
CA SER A 85 12.01 14.05 -8.76
C SER A 85 11.60 13.45 -10.10
N GLY A 86 11.12 14.30 -11.00
CA GLY A 86 10.66 13.85 -12.30
C GLY A 86 9.20 13.45 -12.35
N THR A 87 8.51 13.45 -11.20
CA THR A 87 7.07 13.17 -11.18
C THR A 87 6.33 14.37 -11.76
N LYS A 88 5.44 14.11 -12.70
CA LYS A 88 4.64 15.18 -13.30
C LYS A 88 3.52 15.58 -12.37
N ALA A 89 3.05 16.82 -12.53
CA ALA A 89 1.88 17.27 -11.79
C ALA A 89 0.65 16.51 -12.28
N GLY A 90 -0.28 16.23 -11.37
CA GLY A 90 -1.49 15.53 -11.72
C GLY A 90 -2.02 14.71 -10.56
N ARG A 91 -3.06 13.95 -10.84
CA ARG A 91 -3.70 13.11 -9.84
C ARG A 91 -3.28 11.67 -10.07
N PHE A 92 -2.83 11.02 -9.00
CA PHE A 92 -2.29 9.68 -9.07
C PHE A 92 -2.98 8.77 -8.06
N ALA A 93 -3.13 7.50 -8.43
CA ALA A 93 -3.53 6.47 -7.50
C ALA A 93 -2.27 5.92 -6.84
N LEU A 94 -2.41 5.48 -5.59
CA LEU A 94 -1.34 4.74 -4.92
C LEU A 94 -1.47 3.26 -5.28
N VAL A 95 -0.36 2.65 -5.68
CA VAL A 95 -0.33 1.24 -6.06
C VAL A 95 0.72 0.54 -5.23
N ILE A 96 0.33 -0.55 -4.61
CA ILE A 96 1.23 -1.36 -3.79
C ILE A 96 1.74 -2.54 -4.61
N LEU A 97 3.05 -2.77 -4.55
CA LEU A 97 3.63 -4.02 -5.03
C LEU A 97 3.81 -4.93 -3.82
N THR A 98 3.11 -6.05 -3.81
CA THR A 98 3.23 -7.00 -2.70
C THR A 98 4.54 -7.78 -2.80
N LYS A 99 4.96 -8.34 -1.67
CA LYS A 99 6.19 -9.12 -1.60
C LYS A 99 5.89 -10.60 -1.75
N GLY A 100 6.87 -11.35 -2.24
CA GLY A 100 6.74 -12.80 -2.33
C GLY A 100 6.74 -13.31 -3.74
N GLU A 101 6.58 -14.62 -3.89
CA GLU A 101 6.63 -15.27 -5.18
C GLU A 101 5.47 -14.85 -6.08
N ASP A 102 4.32 -14.62 -5.46
CA ASP A 102 3.13 -14.19 -6.19
C ASP A 102 2.95 -12.68 -6.06
N ALA A 103 4.03 -11.94 -6.20
CA ALA A 103 3.98 -10.49 -6.11
C ALA A 103 2.98 -9.93 -7.10
N ALA A 104 2.18 -8.97 -6.65
CA ALA A 104 1.13 -8.38 -7.47
C ALA A 104 1.09 -6.89 -7.23
N LEU A 105 0.62 -6.16 -8.24
CA LEU A 105 0.35 -4.73 -8.13
C LEU A 105 -1.11 -4.55 -7.76
N ILE A 106 -1.35 -3.83 -6.68
CA ILE A 106 -2.71 -3.59 -6.19
C ILE A 106 -2.95 -2.09 -6.19
N GLU A 107 -3.90 -1.65 -7.00
CA GLU A 107 -4.29 -0.25 -6.99
C GLU A 107 -5.17 -0.01 -5.76
N GLU A 108 -4.78 0.97 -4.94
CA GLU A 108 -5.48 1.28 -3.71
C GLU A 108 -6.50 2.39 -3.95
N PRO A 109 -7.53 2.49 -3.11
CA PRO A 109 -8.58 3.52 -3.29
C PRO A 109 -8.15 4.91 -2.84
N VAL A 110 -6.86 5.16 -2.73
CA VAL A 110 -6.31 6.40 -2.21
C VAL A 110 -5.66 7.17 -3.34
N LYS A 111 -5.97 8.45 -3.46
CA LYS A 111 -5.44 9.32 -4.49
C LYS A 111 -4.54 10.38 -3.91
N VAL A 112 -3.53 10.77 -4.68
CA VAL A 112 -2.58 11.80 -4.32
C VAL A 112 -2.52 12.80 -5.47
N THR A 113 -2.53 14.09 -5.16
CA THR A 113 -2.35 15.13 -6.15
C THR A 113 -0.91 15.64 -6.06
N VAL A 114 -0.19 15.55 -7.17
CA VAL A 114 1.16 16.12 -7.27
C VAL A 114 1.02 17.51 -7.88
N GLU A 115 1.47 18.50 -7.14
CA GLU A 115 1.31 19.89 -7.51
C GLU A 115 2.54 20.40 -8.25
N LEU A 116 2.33 21.37 -9.11
CA LEU A 116 3.43 22.06 -9.75
C LEU A 116 4.24 22.79 -8.68
N PRO A 117 5.56 22.88 -8.87
CA PRO A 117 6.36 23.68 -7.94
C PRO A 117 5.91 25.11 -7.98
N ALA A 118 6.05 25.80 -6.84
CA ALA A 118 5.71 27.22 -6.78
C ALA A 118 6.52 27.96 -7.83
N PRO A 119 5.91 28.95 -8.52
CA PRO A 119 6.68 29.72 -9.48
C PRO A 119 7.84 30.40 -8.75
N GLY A 120 9.03 30.23 -9.31
CA GLY A 120 10.19 30.84 -8.71
C GLY A 120 10.11 32.35 -8.84
N PRO A 121 10.97 33.06 -8.10
CA PRO A 121 11.01 34.49 -8.26
C PRO A 121 11.36 34.83 -9.69
N THR A 122 10.49 35.58 -10.32
CA THR A 122 10.77 36.02 -11.66
C THR A 122 11.90 37.01 -11.60
N SER A 123 12.93 36.65 -12.21
CA SER A 123 14.07 37.57 -12.32
C SER A 123 13.82 38.52 -13.46
#